data_f137db5210a3e58d78a557249e9b4fc6
#
_entry.id   f137db5210a3e58d78a557249e9b4fc6
#
_cell.length_a   1.000
_cell.length_b   1.000
_cell.length_c   1.000
_cell.angle_alpha   90.00
_cell.angle_beta   90.00
_cell.angle_gamma   90.00
#
_symmetry.space_group_name_H-M   'P 1'
#
loop_
_entity.id
_entity.type
_entity.pdbx_description
1 polymer ?
#
loop_
_entity_poly.entity_id
_entity_poly.type
_entity_poly.pdbx_seq_one_letter_code
_entity_poly.pdbx_strand_id
1 'polypeptide(L)'
;YCSSVGGGLGGLGGGGNGANSGDAQSGEAGQANTGGGGGGGDETCGSTSVAGGKFGGSGVVIVAIQQQQGSLTQIQAQLQYSSSTSQRSGYTVYTFTGGSGTVTV
;
A
#
# COMPACT_ATOMS: atom_id res chain seq x y z
N TYR A 1 22.80 27.99 -5.89
CA TYR A 1 23.17 26.72 -6.53
C TYR A 1 22.28 25.63 -5.98
N CYS A 2 21.37 25.14 -6.81
CA CYS A 2 20.62 23.97 -6.49
C CYS A 2 21.37 22.76 -7.03
N SER A 3 21.92 21.95 -6.15
CA SER A 3 22.47 20.67 -6.56
C SER A 3 21.36 19.65 -6.65
N SER A 4 21.28 18.90 -7.73
CA SER A 4 20.39 17.77 -7.86
C SER A 4 20.77 16.70 -6.84
N VAL A 5 19.90 16.47 -5.88
CA VAL A 5 20.03 15.40 -4.89
C VAL A 5 18.97 14.35 -5.21
N GLY A 6 19.36 13.11 -5.23
CA GLY A 6 18.42 11.99 -5.45
C GLY A 6 17.37 11.95 -4.36
N GLY A 7 16.12 11.70 -4.73
CA GLY A 7 15.03 11.46 -3.79
C GLY A 7 15.29 10.22 -2.95
N GLY A 8 14.76 10.20 -1.74
CA GLY A 8 14.81 9.03 -0.87
C GLY A 8 14.04 7.86 -1.48
N LEU A 9 14.59 6.66 -1.38
CA LEU A 9 13.90 5.45 -1.84
C LEU A 9 12.81 5.03 -0.86
N GLY A 10 11.70 4.56 -1.38
CA GLY A 10 10.66 3.94 -0.59
C GLY A 10 11.14 2.64 0.06
N GLY A 11 10.64 2.38 1.26
CA GLY A 11 10.96 1.14 1.97
C GLY A 11 10.30 -0.09 1.36
N LEU A 12 10.82 -1.28 1.68
CA LEU A 12 10.32 -2.59 1.21
C LEU A 12 8.85 -2.88 1.59
N GLY A 13 8.28 -2.13 2.53
CA GLY A 13 6.86 -2.20 2.89
C GLY A 13 5.91 -1.47 1.94
N GLY A 14 6.33 -1.16 0.72
CA GLY A 14 5.50 -0.54 -0.31
C GLY A 14 5.47 0.99 -0.28
N GLY A 15 6.45 1.63 0.35
CA GLY A 15 6.60 3.08 0.28
C GLY A 15 6.96 3.58 -1.12
N GLY A 16 6.40 4.71 -1.53
CA GLY A 16 6.76 5.38 -2.78
C GLY A 16 8.09 6.15 -2.67
N ASN A 17 8.83 6.23 -3.76
CA ASN A 17 10.07 7.00 -3.82
C ASN A 17 9.79 8.50 -3.79
N GLY A 18 10.65 9.26 -3.12
CA GLY A 18 10.66 10.71 -3.24
C GLY A 18 11.17 11.17 -4.61
N ALA A 19 10.74 12.35 -5.05
CA ALA A 19 11.23 12.96 -6.26
C ALA A 19 12.70 13.35 -6.13
N ASN A 20 13.43 13.36 -7.24
CA ASN A 20 14.77 13.92 -7.29
C ASN A 20 14.69 15.45 -7.27
N SER A 21 15.59 16.08 -6.54
CA SER A 21 15.60 17.54 -6.46
C SER A 21 16.03 18.17 -7.77
N GLY A 22 15.37 19.26 -8.16
CA GLY A 22 15.66 20.04 -9.35
C GLY A 22 14.86 19.69 -10.60
N ASP A 23 14.09 18.61 -10.60
CA ASP A 23 13.35 18.14 -11.79
C ASP A 23 11.86 18.55 -11.79
N ALA A 24 11.37 19.24 -10.75
CA ALA A 24 9.93 19.55 -10.56
C ALA A 24 9.02 18.32 -10.72
N GLN A 25 9.48 17.17 -10.27
CA GLN A 25 8.75 15.93 -10.38
C GLN A 25 7.98 15.60 -9.10
N SER A 26 6.85 14.97 -9.28
CA SER A 26 6.14 14.40 -8.12
C SER A 26 6.84 13.13 -7.65
N GLY A 27 6.76 12.86 -6.35
CA GLY A 27 7.14 11.56 -5.83
C GLY A 27 6.29 10.43 -6.41
N GLU A 28 6.54 9.21 -6.00
CA GLU A 28 5.75 8.03 -6.36
C GLU A 28 4.69 7.72 -5.31
N ALA A 29 3.56 7.18 -5.75
CA ALA A 29 2.53 6.72 -4.83
C ALA A 29 3.00 5.49 -4.04
N GLY A 30 2.49 5.32 -2.85
CA GLY A 30 2.65 4.07 -2.12
C GLY A 30 2.00 2.91 -2.85
N GLN A 31 2.58 1.71 -2.72
CA GLN A 31 2.09 0.50 -3.38
C GLN A 31 0.72 0.09 -2.82
N ALA A 32 -0.21 -0.22 -3.70
CA ALA A 32 -1.54 -0.67 -3.29
C ALA A 32 -1.49 -1.96 -2.45
N ASN A 33 -2.40 -2.08 -1.50
CA ASN A 33 -2.54 -3.23 -0.58
C ASN A 33 -1.31 -3.49 0.31
N THR A 34 -0.56 -2.44 0.63
CA THR A 34 0.59 -2.51 1.54
C THR A 34 0.47 -1.56 2.74
N GLY A 35 -0.32 -0.48 2.59
CA GLY A 35 -0.36 0.59 3.57
C GLY A 35 0.89 1.49 3.54
N GLY A 36 1.71 1.36 2.50
CA GLY A 36 2.92 2.18 2.34
C GLY A 36 2.62 3.66 2.11
N GLY A 37 3.43 4.55 2.65
CA GLY A 37 3.30 5.99 2.43
C GLY A 37 3.66 6.41 1.00
N GLY A 38 3.14 7.52 0.53
CA GLY A 38 3.58 8.14 -0.73
C GLY A 38 4.87 8.92 -0.56
N GLY A 39 5.62 9.06 -1.65
CA GLY A 39 6.84 9.86 -1.70
C GLY A 39 6.57 11.36 -1.76
N GLY A 40 7.49 12.15 -1.23
CA GLY A 40 7.47 13.61 -1.33
C GLY A 40 7.72 14.09 -2.76
N GLY A 41 7.12 15.20 -3.12
CA GLY A 41 7.45 15.93 -4.34
C GLY A 41 8.66 16.83 -4.15
N ASP A 42 9.10 17.45 -5.21
CA ASP A 42 10.21 18.40 -5.20
C ASP A 42 9.80 19.79 -5.70
N GLU A 43 10.55 20.77 -5.31
CA GLU A 43 10.39 22.14 -5.73
C GLU A 43 11.55 22.50 -6.68
N THR A 44 11.21 23.00 -7.88
CA THR A 44 12.24 23.48 -8.79
C THR A 44 12.85 24.78 -8.25
N CYS A 45 14.15 24.80 -8.12
CA CYS A 45 14.88 25.99 -7.71
C CYS A 45 14.58 27.20 -8.62
N GLY A 46 14.06 28.26 -8.01
CA GLY A 46 13.72 29.48 -8.74
C GLY A 46 12.39 29.45 -9.51
N SER A 47 11.62 28.41 -9.42
CA SER A 47 10.26 28.30 -9.98
C SER A 47 9.20 28.37 -8.88
N THR A 48 8.06 28.89 -9.22
CA THR A 48 6.85 28.83 -8.38
C THR A 48 6.10 27.49 -8.52
N SER A 49 6.60 26.60 -9.35
CA SER A 49 6.00 25.28 -9.58
C SER A 49 6.49 24.30 -8.52
N VAL A 50 5.57 23.88 -7.66
CA VAL A 50 5.81 22.85 -6.64
C VAL A 50 5.18 21.55 -7.14
N ALA A 51 5.99 20.53 -7.30
CA ALA A 51 5.47 19.18 -7.56
C ALA A 51 5.07 18.52 -6.24
N GLY A 52 3.81 18.17 -6.11
CA GLY A 52 3.25 17.60 -4.89
C GLY A 52 3.74 16.20 -4.57
N GLY A 53 3.69 15.85 -3.29
CA GLY A 53 3.81 14.46 -2.85
C GLY A 53 2.66 13.60 -3.38
N LYS A 54 2.81 12.28 -3.28
CA LYS A 54 1.81 11.29 -3.71
C LYS A 54 1.11 10.65 -2.53
N PHE A 55 -0.06 10.09 -2.82
CA PHE A 55 -0.86 9.38 -1.81
C PHE A 55 -0.17 8.09 -1.36
N GLY A 56 -0.45 7.69 -0.12
CA GLY A 56 -0.10 6.36 0.34
C GLY A 56 -0.89 5.28 -0.40
N GLY A 57 -0.39 4.06 -0.36
CA GLY A 57 -1.09 2.88 -0.87
C GLY A 57 -2.25 2.49 0.04
N SER A 58 -3.23 1.78 -0.52
CA SER A 58 -4.29 1.16 0.27
C SER A 58 -3.72 0.13 1.24
N GLY A 59 -4.40 -0.07 2.36
CA GLY A 59 -4.05 -1.12 3.34
C GLY A 59 -4.54 -2.50 2.91
N VAL A 60 -4.18 -3.50 3.69
CA VAL A 60 -4.63 -4.89 3.57
C VAL A 60 -4.96 -5.44 4.95
N VAL A 61 -5.97 -6.29 5.05
CA VAL A 61 -6.28 -7.05 6.28
C VAL A 61 -6.10 -8.54 5.97
N ILE A 62 -5.29 -9.22 6.77
CA ILE A 62 -5.02 -10.64 6.60
C ILE A 62 -5.53 -11.38 7.84
N VAL A 63 -6.39 -12.38 7.62
CA VAL A 63 -6.94 -13.24 8.67
C VAL A 63 -6.57 -14.68 8.37
N ALA A 64 -5.95 -15.36 9.31
CA ALA A 64 -5.60 -16.78 9.21
C ALA A 64 -6.43 -17.59 10.21
N ILE A 65 -7.21 -18.55 9.73
CA ILE A 65 -8.06 -19.43 10.53
C ILE A 65 -7.54 -20.86 10.43
N GLN A 66 -7.37 -21.52 11.57
CA GLN A 66 -6.99 -22.94 11.57
C GLN A 66 -8.07 -23.77 10.88
N GLN A 67 -7.68 -24.62 9.95
CA GLN A 67 -8.61 -25.47 9.17
C GLN A 67 -9.45 -26.39 10.05
N GLN A 68 -8.94 -26.79 11.21
CA GLN A 68 -9.69 -27.61 12.18
C GLN A 68 -10.80 -26.84 12.90
N GLN A 69 -10.74 -25.51 12.92
CA GLN A 69 -11.74 -24.67 13.57
C GLN A 69 -12.82 -24.14 12.62
N GLY A 70 -12.69 -24.46 11.34
CA GLY A 70 -13.63 -24.04 10.30
C GLY A 70 -13.07 -22.99 9.36
N SER A 71 -13.96 -22.25 8.74
CA SER A 71 -13.65 -21.18 7.79
C SER A 71 -14.60 -20.00 8.04
N LEU A 72 -14.35 -18.87 7.39
CA LEU A 72 -15.33 -17.77 7.38
C LEU A 72 -16.60 -18.25 6.69
N THR A 73 -17.74 -18.19 7.40
CA THR A 73 -19.02 -18.72 6.91
C THR A 73 -19.86 -17.69 6.18
N GLN A 74 -19.71 -16.42 6.54
CA GLN A 74 -20.41 -15.31 5.89
C GLN A 74 -19.44 -14.19 5.61
N ILE A 75 -19.20 -13.94 4.34
CA ILE A 75 -18.39 -12.80 3.87
C ILE A 75 -19.33 -11.94 3.03
N GLN A 76 -19.54 -10.69 3.45
CA GLN A 76 -20.44 -9.80 2.69
C GLN A 76 -19.88 -9.51 1.29
N ALA A 77 -20.79 -9.46 0.29
CA ALA A 77 -20.45 -9.34 -1.12
C ALA A 77 -19.68 -8.05 -1.49
N GLN A 78 -19.73 -7.02 -0.64
CA GLN A 78 -18.98 -5.77 -0.85
C GLN A 78 -17.51 -5.87 -0.46
N LEU A 79 -17.10 -6.94 0.23
CA LEU A 79 -15.71 -7.17 0.60
C LEU A 79 -14.94 -7.79 -0.58
N GLN A 80 -13.83 -7.15 -0.93
CA GLN A 80 -12.89 -7.68 -1.91
C GLN A 80 -11.84 -8.51 -1.19
N TYR A 81 -11.80 -9.81 -1.48
CA TYR A 81 -10.87 -10.71 -0.81
C TYR A 81 -10.44 -11.86 -1.70
N SER A 82 -9.35 -12.50 -1.30
CA SER A 82 -8.91 -13.81 -1.79
C SER A 82 -8.67 -14.74 -0.61
N SER A 83 -8.74 -16.05 -0.85
CA SER A 83 -8.41 -17.04 0.16
C SER A 83 -7.42 -18.07 -0.36
N SER A 84 -6.55 -18.58 0.50
CA SER A 84 -5.55 -19.58 0.16
C SER A 84 -5.31 -20.52 1.34
N THR A 85 -5.13 -21.79 1.04
CA THR A 85 -4.75 -22.84 1.99
C THR A 85 -3.26 -23.19 1.92
N SER A 86 -2.55 -22.68 0.91
CA SER A 86 -1.14 -23.00 0.65
C SER A 86 -0.16 -22.02 1.29
N GLN A 87 -0.60 -20.81 1.64
CA GLN A 87 0.28 -19.78 2.21
C GLN A 87 0.78 -20.13 3.62
N ARG A 88 -0.01 -20.85 4.39
CA ARG A 88 0.34 -21.29 5.74
C ARG A 88 -0.25 -22.66 5.99
N SER A 89 0.61 -23.65 6.23
CA SER A 89 0.17 -25.03 6.50
C SER A 89 -0.79 -25.11 7.69
N GLY A 90 -1.92 -25.80 7.49
CA GLY A 90 -2.97 -25.96 8.50
C GLY A 90 -3.89 -24.77 8.71
N TYR A 91 -3.75 -23.72 7.88
CA TYR A 91 -4.59 -22.52 7.95
C TYR A 91 -5.24 -22.20 6.61
N THR A 92 -6.42 -21.61 6.65
CA THR A 92 -6.99 -20.87 5.54
C THR A 92 -6.68 -19.39 5.76
N VAL A 93 -5.96 -18.76 4.84
CA VAL A 93 -5.56 -17.36 4.91
C VAL A 93 -6.48 -16.55 4.00
N TYR A 94 -7.17 -15.59 4.56
CA TYR A 94 -8.03 -14.62 3.86
C TYR A 94 -7.31 -13.28 3.77
N THR A 95 -7.20 -12.74 2.56
CA THR A 95 -6.59 -11.43 2.31
C THR A 95 -7.64 -10.48 1.77
N PHE A 96 -8.00 -9.48 2.56
CA PHE A 96 -8.98 -8.45 2.21
C PHE A 96 -8.26 -7.21 1.70
N THR A 97 -8.59 -6.79 0.49
CA THR A 97 -7.94 -5.67 -0.21
C THR A 97 -8.84 -4.45 -0.37
N GLY A 98 -10.12 -4.56 -0.03
CA GLY A 98 -11.03 -3.42 -0.13
C GLY A 98 -12.45 -3.75 0.30
N GLY A 99 -13.27 -2.73 0.30
CA GLY A 99 -14.66 -2.80 0.70
C GLY A 99 -14.89 -2.55 2.19
N SER A 100 -16.15 -2.60 2.60
CA SER A 100 -16.58 -2.55 4.00
C SER A 100 -17.67 -3.58 4.23
N GLY A 101 -17.69 -4.17 5.41
CA GLY A 101 -18.65 -5.20 5.72
C GLY A 101 -18.23 -6.06 6.91
N THR A 102 -19.01 -7.09 7.16
CA THR A 102 -18.76 -8.04 8.26
C THR A 102 -18.43 -9.42 7.71
N VAL A 103 -17.65 -10.14 8.49
CA VAL A 103 -17.37 -11.57 8.30
C VAL A 103 -17.74 -12.32 9.56
N THR A 104 -18.17 -13.55 9.43
CA THR A 104 -18.49 -14.43 10.56
C THR A 104 -17.64 -15.68 10.49
N VAL A 105 -17.13 -16.07 11.62
CA VAL A 105 -16.37 -17.32 11.78
C VAL A 105 -17.31 -18.48 12.08
#